data_420fa15707fa50ef3d54e5f679c92c61
#
_entry.id   420fa15707fa50ef3d54e5f679c92c61
#
_cell.length_a   1.000
_cell.length_b   1.000
_cell.length_c   1.000
_cell.angle_alpha   90.00
_cell.angle_beta   90.00
_cell.angle_gamma   90.00
#
_symmetry.space_group_name_H-M   'P 1'
#
loop_
_entity.id
_entity.type
_entity.pdbx_description
1 polymer ?
#
loop_
_entity_poly.entity_id
_entity_poly.type
_entity_poly.pdbx_seq_one_letter_code
_entity_poly.pdbx_strand_id
1 'polypeptide(L)'
;MKFQQLVYVREVARSNLNVSKASKTLFTSQPGISKQIKLLEEELDVELFERSGKHLVAITPVGERILEQIEEILALVDGIKHAATEFSDEEYGTLSIATTHTQAKFTLPKVVDKFVKRYPNVHFQMHQCTPDESVEMAAKGEVDIALWTETTEKGENLVKMPCYKWSRSIIVPKGHPLASIPKIKLKDLSQYPIVTYVFGFTGRNDLDRAFFERGLKANVVFTAPD
;
A
#
# COMPACT_ATOMS: atom_id res chain seq x y z
N MET A 1 -8.11 24.34 17.82
CA MET A 1 -7.46 23.25 17.08
C MET A 1 -6.15 23.73 16.47
N LYS A 2 -5.06 22.96 16.62
CA LYS A 2 -3.74 23.27 16.06
C LYS A 2 -3.31 22.18 15.07
N PHE A 3 -2.65 22.55 14.00
CA PHE A 3 -2.15 21.61 12.99
C PHE A 3 -1.32 20.46 13.60
N GLN A 4 -0.48 20.78 14.57
CA GLN A 4 0.36 19.78 15.25
C GLN A 4 -0.46 18.71 16.01
N GLN A 5 -1.65 19.05 16.49
CA GLN A 5 -2.55 18.08 17.13
C GLN A 5 -3.07 17.05 16.13
N LEU A 6 -3.37 17.48 14.89
CA LEU A 6 -3.79 16.60 13.80
C LEU A 6 -2.68 15.62 13.44
N VAL A 7 -1.43 16.10 13.33
CA VAL A 7 -0.25 15.25 13.09
C VAL A 7 -0.09 14.20 14.20
N TYR A 8 -0.30 14.59 15.45
CA TYR A 8 -0.18 13.66 16.58
C TYR A 8 -1.27 12.58 16.57
N VAL A 9 -2.52 12.94 16.28
CA VAL A 9 -3.64 11.99 16.18
C VAL A 9 -3.33 10.96 15.07
N ARG A 10 -2.96 11.42 13.89
CA ARG A 10 -2.60 10.54 12.76
C ARG A 10 -1.46 9.59 13.12
N GLU A 11 -0.37 10.11 13.67
CA GLU A 11 0.81 9.28 13.97
C GLU A 11 0.52 8.25 15.06
N VAL A 12 -0.29 8.57 16.07
CA VAL A 12 -0.72 7.61 17.08
C VAL A 12 -1.58 6.50 16.47
N ALA A 13 -2.51 6.83 15.59
CA ALA A 13 -3.31 5.84 14.85
C ALA A 13 -2.43 4.92 14.00
N ARG A 14 -1.51 5.47 13.21
CA ARG A 14 -0.54 4.72 12.37
C ARG A 14 0.45 3.87 13.18
N SER A 15 0.73 4.27 14.40
CA SER A 15 1.59 3.53 15.34
C SER A 15 0.85 2.43 16.11
N ASN A 16 -0.35 2.00 15.66
CA ASN A 16 -1.21 1.04 16.34
C ASN A 16 -1.51 1.46 17.81
N LEU A 17 -1.89 2.72 18.00
CA LEU A 17 -2.23 3.33 19.29
C LEU A 17 -1.06 3.39 20.30
N ASN A 18 0.16 3.14 19.82
CA ASN A 18 1.36 3.18 20.64
C ASN A 18 1.97 4.58 20.68
N VAL A 19 1.58 5.37 21.70
CA VAL A 19 2.04 6.75 21.88
C VAL A 19 3.57 6.84 22.04
N SER A 20 4.20 5.82 22.65
CA SER A 20 5.67 5.79 22.78
C SER A 20 6.36 5.59 21.44
N LYS A 21 5.80 4.80 20.53
CA LYS A 21 6.30 4.65 19.17
C LYS A 21 6.10 5.96 18.39
N ALA A 22 4.91 6.54 18.42
CA ALA A 22 4.60 7.81 17.79
C ALA A 22 5.53 8.95 18.29
N SER A 23 5.87 8.98 19.58
CA SER A 23 6.76 10.00 20.13
C SER A 23 8.19 9.90 19.57
N LYS A 24 8.68 8.70 19.29
CA LYS A 24 9.99 8.50 18.65
C LYS A 24 9.96 8.95 17.19
N THR A 25 8.92 8.59 16.43
CA THR A 25 8.75 8.99 15.03
C THR A 25 8.68 10.52 14.91
N LEU A 26 7.99 11.20 15.83
CA LEU A 26 7.78 12.64 15.81
C LEU A 26 8.84 13.43 16.57
N PHE A 27 9.88 12.79 17.07
CA PHE A 27 10.97 13.41 17.85
C PHE A 27 10.46 14.30 18.98
N THR A 28 9.43 13.82 19.71
CA THR A 28 8.79 14.57 20.80
C THR A 28 8.54 13.67 22.02
N SER A 29 8.05 14.23 23.11
CA SER A 29 7.79 13.47 24.33
C SER A 29 6.39 12.82 24.32
N GLN A 30 6.29 11.59 24.85
CA GLN A 30 5.01 10.90 25.02
C GLN A 30 3.97 11.72 25.82
N PRO A 31 4.33 12.36 26.97
CA PRO A 31 3.39 13.23 27.68
C PRO A 31 2.91 14.42 26.85
N GLY A 32 3.79 14.95 25.97
CA GLY A 32 3.45 16.04 25.06
C GLY A 32 2.36 15.64 24.07
N ILE A 33 2.52 14.49 23.41
CA ILE A 33 1.50 13.95 22.50
C ILE A 33 0.19 13.73 23.23
N SER A 34 0.22 12.99 24.36
CA SER A 34 -1.00 12.68 25.12
C SER A 34 -1.76 13.93 25.57
N LYS A 35 -1.03 14.96 26.01
CA LYS A 35 -1.62 16.25 26.40
C LYS A 35 -2.28 16.96 25.21
N GLN A 36 -1.62 16.98 24.06
CA GLN A 36 -2.14 17.68 22.88
C GLN A 36 -3.37 16.97 22.28
N ILE A 37 -3.39 15.65 22.28
CA ILE A 37 -4.57 14.87 21.88
C ILE A 37 -5.73 15.17 22.85
N LYS A 38 -5.48 15.14 24.15
CA LYS A 38 -6.52 15.43 25.13
C LYS A 38 -7.09 16.85 24.98
N LEU A 39 -6.25 17.85 24.74
CA LEU A 39 -6.69 19.22 24.45
C LEU A 39 -7.54 19.33 23.17
N LEU A 40 -7.27 18.52 22.17
CA LEU A 40 -8.08 18.46 20.96
C LEU A 40 -9.43 17.80 21.23
N GLU A 41 -9.46 16.70 21.97
CA GLU A 41 -10.68 16.00 22.38
C GLU A 41 -11.58 16.93 23.24
N GLU A 42 -10.98 17.68 24.17
CA GLU A 42 -11.67 18.67 24.99
C GLU A 42 -12.24 19.83 24.15
N GLU A 43 -11.51 20.32 23.15
CA GLU A 43 -11.98 21.38 22.25
C GLU A 43 -13.12 20.92 21.33
N LEU A 44 -13.09 19.65 20.89
CA LEU A 44 -14.12 19.08 20.02
C LEU A 44 -15.30 18.49 20.80
N ASP A 45 -15.19 18.40 22.12
CA ASP A 45 -16.17 17.76 23.01
C ASP A 45 -16.48 16.30 22.61
N VAL A 46 -15.44 15.57 22.16
CA VAL A 46 -15.53 14.15 21.80
C VAL A 46 -14.25 13.40 22.19
N GLU A 47 -14.37 12.10 22.43
CA GLU A 47 -13.22 11.22 22.59
C GLU A 47 -12.84 10.61 21.21
N LEU A 48 -11.59 10.81 20.78
CA LEU A 48 -11.07 10.22 19.56
C LEU A 48 -10.60 8.79 19.78
N PHE A 49 -10.11 8.50 20.98
CA PHE A 49 -9.55 7.22 21.37
C PHE A 49 -10.19 6.67 22.63
N GLU A 50 -10.53 5.39 22.64
CA GLU A 50 -10.90 4.68 23.85
C GLU A 50 -9.67 4.44 24.71
N ARG A 51 -9.83 4.55 26.04
CA ARG A 51 -8.75 4.39 26.99
C ARG A 51 -9.04 3.29 28.01
N SER A 52 -8.02 2.46 28.28
CA SER A 52 -7.99 1.58 29.44
C SER A 52 -6.84 2.01 30.35
N GLY A 53 -7.18 2.76 31.39
CA GLY A 53 -6.20 3.41 32.26
C GLY A 53 -5.35 4.44 31.51
N LYS A 54 -4.04 4.16 31.36
CA LYS A 54 -3.09 5.04 30.64
C LYS A 54 -2.87 4.66 29.18
N HIS A 55 -3.50 3.59 28.71
CA HIS A 55 -3.29 3.05 27.36
C HIS A 55 -4.48 3.39 26.45
N LEU A 56 -4.18 3.69 25.20
CA LEU A 56 -5.17 3.77 24.13
C LEU A 56 -5.43 2.34 23.64
N VAL A 57 -6.71 1.96 23.48
CA VAL A 57 -7.11 0.58 23.17
C VAL A 57 -7.86 0.47 21.83
N ALA A 58 -8.59 1.53 21.44
CA ALA A 58 -9.30 1.57 20.18
C ALA A 58 -9.45 3.03 19.69
N ILE A 59 -9.79 3.20 18.43
CA ILE A 59 -10.30 4.47 17.90
C ILE A 59 -11.82 4.44 18.04
N THR A 60 -12.41 5.53 18.51
CA THR A 60 -13.88 5.61 18.61
C THR A 60 -14.52 5.76 17.22
N PRO A 61 -15.82 5.43 17.03
CA PRO A 61 -16.49 5.64 15.74
C PRO A 61 -16.45 7.10 15.26
N VAL A 62 -16.51 8.07 16.17
CA VAL A 62 -16.34 9.49 15.81
C VAL A 62 -14.87 9.80 15.50
N GLY A 63 -13.94 9.15 16.21
CA GLY A 63 -12.50 9.25 15.98
C GLY A 63 -12.11 8.77 14.58
N GLU A 64 -12.67 7.67 14.10
CA GLU A 64 -12.43 7.18 12.71
C GLU A 64 -12.84 8.23 11.67
N ARG A 65 -14.04 8.81 11.80
CA ARG A 65 -14.52 9.84 10.88
C ARG A 65 -13.67 11.11 10.91
N ILE A 66 -13.20 11.51 12.10
CA ILE A 66 -12.32 12.67 12.24
C ILE A 66 -10.93 12.35 11.70
N LEU A 67 -10.44 11.12 11.85
CA LEU A 67 -9.16 10.70 11.32
C LEU A 67 -9.14 10.73 9.78
N GLU A 68 -10.21 10.32 9.10
CA GLU A 68 -10.36 10.47 7.66
C GLU A 68 -10.18 11.94 7.22
N GLN A 69 -10.84 12.88 7.90
CA GLN A 69 -10.70 14.31 7.60
C GLN A 69 -9.29 14.84 7.92
N ILE A 70 -8.66 14.34 8.98
CA ILE A 70 -7.27 14.68 9.31
C ILE A 70 -6.32 14.23 8.20
N GLU A 71 -6.49 13.02 7.65
CA GLU A 71 -5.67 12.53 6.54
C GLU A 71 -5.84 13.43 5.30
N GLU A 72 -7.06 13.83 4.95
CA GLU A 72 -7.32 14.76 3.84
C GLU A 72 -6.64 16.12 4.05
N ILE A 73 -6.75 16.69 5.24
CA ILE A 73 -6.10 17.99 5.57
C ILE A 73 -4.59 17.87 5.45
N LEU A 74 -3.99 16.80 5.96
CA LEU A 74 -2.55 16.60 5.93
C LEU A 74 -2.05 16.34 4.51
N ALA A 75 -2.81 15.63 3.68
CA ALA A 75 -2.52 15.46 2.26
C ALA A 75 -2.54 16.80 1.49
N LEU A 76 -3.52 17.67 1.79
CA LEU A 76 -3.57 19.02 1.18
C LEU A 76 -2.38 19.88 1.59
N VAL A 77 -1.93 19.80 2.84
CA VAL A 77 -0.72 20.51 3.30
C VAL A 77 0.53 20.01 2.61
N ASP A 78 0.64 18.70 2.41
CA ASP A 78 1.75 18.13 1.65
C ASP A 78 1.68 18.57 0.18
N GLY A 79 0.48 18.65 -0.42
CA GLY A 79 0.25 19.24 -1.73
C GLY A 79 0.73 20.70 -1.85
N ILE A 80 0.53 21.52 -0.82
CA ILE A 80 1.05 22.91 -0.78
C ILE A 80 2.59 22.92 -0.83
N LYS A 81 3.25 22.02 -0.09
CA LYS A 81 4.71 21.91 -0.12
C LYS A 81 5.21 21.48 -1.50
N HIS A 82 4.52 20.52 -2.13
CA HIS A 82 4.85 20.08 -3.49
C HIS A 82 4.69 21.23 -4.49
N ALA A 83 3.57 21.96 -4.45
CA ALA A 83 3.37 23.12 -5.31
C ALA A 83 4.45 24.20 -5.13
N ALA A 84 4.90 24.43 -3.90
CA ALA A 84 6.00 25.36 -3.62
C ALA A 84 7.34 24.90 -4.22
N THR A 85 7.59 23.57 -4.25
CA THR A 85 8.81 23.01 -4.85
C THR A 85 8.77 22.99 -6.38
N GLU A 86 7.59 22.91 -7.01
CA GLU A 86 7.43 23.02 -8.46
C GLU A 86 7.85 24.38 -9.04
N PHE A 87 7.81 25.43 -8.23
CA PHE A 87 8.26 26.78 -8.61
C PHE A 87 9.75 27.05 -8.29
N SER A 88 10.43 26.15 -7.59
CA SER A 88 11.87 26.22 -7.44
C SER A 88 12.51 25.45 -8.60
N ASP A 89 13.39 26.12 -9.37
CA ASP A 89 14.16 25.53 -10.50
C ASP A 89 15.12 24.40 -10.08
N GLU A 90 14.92 23.83 -8.92
CA GLU A 90 15.81 22.83 -8.36
C GLU A 90 15.24 21.43 -8.58
N GLU A 91 16.00 20.61 -9.28
CA GLU A 91 15.75 19.17 -9.49
C GLU A 91 15.95 18.35 -8.18
N TYR A 92 15.41 18.88 -7.07
CA TYR A 92 15.47 18.24 -5.75
C TYR A 92 14.07 17.80 -5.34
N GLY A 93 13.99 16.69 -4.64
CA GLY A 93 12.70 16.21 -4.11
C GLY A 93 12.76 14.75 -3.76
N THR A 94 11.58 14.17 -3.50
CA THR A 94 11.41 12.74 -3.28
C THR A 94 10.36 12.23 -4.25
N LEU A 95 10.67 11.15 -4.95
CA LEU A 95 9.71 10.38 -5.72
C LEU A 95 9.46 9.05 -5.00
N SER A 96 8.23 8.86 -4.55
CA SER A 96 7.78 7.67 -3.83
C SER A 96 6.90 6.79 -4.70
N ILE A 97 7.21 5.50 -4.79
CA ILE A 97 6.45 4.54 -5.59
C ILE A 97 6.03 3.36 -4.72
N ALA A 98 4.73 3.02 -4.74
CA ALA A 98 4.23 1.75 -4.22
C ALA A 98 4.10 0.74 -5.36
N THR A 99 4.54 -0.51 -5.14
CA THR A 99 4.50 -1.53 -6.19
C THR A 99 4.58 -2.94 -5.62
N THR A 100 4.20 -3.92 -6.45
CA THR A 100 4.36 -5.33 -6.09
C THR A 100 5.82 -5.78 -6.25
N HIS A 101 6.20 -6.85 -5.55
CA HIS A 101 7.56 -7.39 -5.58
C HIS A 101 8.03 -7.72 -7.01
N THR A 102 7.18 -8.35 -7.79
CA THR A 102 7.48 -8.70 -9.19
C THR A 102 7.80 -7.48 -10.05
N GLN A 103 7.05 -6.37 -9.87
CA GLN A 103 7.30 -5.13 -10.61
C GLN A 103 8.59 -4.46 -10.14
N ALA A 104 8.83 -4.45 -8.83
CA ALA A 104 10.07 -3.92 -8.24
C ALA A 104 11.30 -4.65 -8.75
N LYS A 105 11.21 -5.98 -8.95
CA LYS A 105 12.33 -6.83 -9.37
C LYS A 105 12.59 -6.83 -10.86
N PHE A 106 11.56 -6.83 -11.70
CA PHE A 106 11.70 -7.09 -13.14
C PHE A 106 11.39 -5.90 -14.03
N THR A 107 10.49 -5.01 -13.63
CA THR A 107 10.03 -3.89 -14.47
C THR A 107 10.75 -2.60 -14.13
N LEU A 108 10.74 -2.21 -12.86
CA LEU A 108 11.23 -0.91 -12.41
C LEU A 108 12.75 -0.70 -12.50
N PRO A 109 13.64 -1.70 -12.35
CA PRO A 109 15.08 -1.42 -12.28
C PRO A 109 15.63 -0.65 -13.49
N LYS A 110 15.17 -0.97 -14.70
CA LYS A 110 15.60 -0.28 -15.93
C LYS A 110 15.05 1.16 -16.03
N VAL A 111 13.89 1.41 -15.45
CA VAL A 111 13.27 2.73 -15.42
C VAL A 111 13.94 3.59 -14.37
N VAL A 112 14.14 3.02 -13.16
CA VAL A 112 14.82 3.69 -12.04
C VAL A 112 16.25 4.06 -12.41
N ASP A 113 17.01 3.16 -13.08
CA ASP A 113 18.38 3.47 -13.53
C ASP A 113 18.43 4.71 -14.45
N LYS A 114 17.48 4.83 -15.37
CA LYS A 114 17.37 6.00 -16.23
C LYS A 114 16.95 7.25 -15.48
N PHE A 115 15.99 7.09 -14.54
CA PHE A 115 15.47 8.18 -13.74
C PHE A 115 16.57 8.79 -12.86
N VAL A 116 17.28 7.98 -12.08
CA VAL A 116 18.35 8.44 -11.17
C VAL A 116 19.48 9.12 -11.95
N LYS A 117 19.82 8.63 -13.15
CA LYS A 117 20.84 9.28 -14.01
C LYS A 117 20.40 10.65 -14.50
N ARG A 118 19.10 10.83 -14.76
CA ARG A 118 18.55 12.10 -15.26
C ARG A 118 18.28 13.09 -14.13
N TYR A 119 17.90 12.60 -12.96
CA TYR A 119 17.53 13.39 -11.78
C TYR A 119 18.34 12.95 -10.56
N PRO A 120 19.64 13.24 -10.52
CA PRO A 120 20.58 12.71 -9.50
C PRO A 120 20.29 13.24 -8.10
N ASN A 121 19.60 14.37 -7.99
CA ASN A 121 19.29 15.02 -6.71
C ASN A 121 17.89 14.64 -6.19
N VAL A 122 17.11 13.84 -6.93
CA VAL A 122 15.80 13.35 -6.48
C VAL A 122 15.99 12.09 -5.66
N HIS A 123 15.48 12.10 -4.43
CA HIS A 123 15.47 10.91 -3.58
C HIS A 123 14.39 9.96 -4.02
N PHE A 124 14.75 8.72 -4.37
CA PHE A 124 13.81 7.70 -4.81
C PHE A 124 13.46 6.75 -3.68
N GLN A 125 12.15 6.60 -3.39
CA GLN A 125 11.64 5.68 -2.39
C GLN A 125 10.74 4.63 -3.04
N MET A 126 10.89 3.36 -2.64
CA MET A 126 10.07 2.26 -3.16
C MET A 126 9.46 1.47 -2.01
N HIS A 127 8.14 1.39 -2.01
CA HIS A 127 7.36 0.59 -1.08
C HIS A 127 6.87 -0.68 -1.78
N GLN A 128 7.25 -1.84 -1.25
CA GLN A 128 6.80 -3.13 -1.77
C GLN A 128 5.60 -3.62 -0.95
N CYS A 129 4.49 -3.85 -1.62
CA CYS A 129 3.22 -4.19 -0.98
C CYS A 129 2.33 -5.01 -1.95
N THR A 130 1.14 -5.40 -1.50
CA THR A 130 0.15 -6.04 -2.35
C THR A 130 -0.46 -5.04 -3.35
N PRO A 131 -1.12 -5.51 -4.43
CA PRO A 131 -1.81 -4.62 -5.36
C PRO A 131 -2.82 -3.70 -4.67
N ASP A 132 -3.63 -4.22 -3.75
CA ASP A 132 -4.66 -3.45 -3.06
C ASP A 132 -4.03 -2.39 -2.13
N GLU A 133 -3.01 -2.75 -1.35
CA GLU A 133 -2.25 -1.81 -0.52
C GLU A 133 -1.59 -0.69 -1.36
N SER A 134 -1.06 -1.02 -2.55
CA SER A 134 -0.44 -0.02 -3.42
C SER A 134 -1.44 1.03 -3.93
N VAL A 135 -2.66 0.61 -4.26
CA VAL A 135 -3.75 1.52 -4.64
C VAL A 135 -4.21 2.36 -3.46
N GLU A 136 -4.33 1.75 -2.27
CA GLU A 136 -4.70 2.44 -1.03
C GLU A 136 -3.68 3.51 -0.65
N MET A 137 -2.39 3.21 -0.69
CA MET A 137 -1.31 4.17 -0.42
C MET A 137 -1.37 5.36 -1.40
N ALA A 138 -1.59 5.11 -2.69
CA ALA A 138 -1.73 6.19 -3.67
C ALA A 138 -2.99 7.02 -3.44
N ALA A 139 -4.12 6.38 -3.12
CA ALA A 139 -5.38 7.08 -2.84
C ALA A 139 -5.30 7.97 -1.59
N LYS A 140 -4.49 7.57 -0.60
CA LYS A 140 -4.21 8.36 0.61
C LYS A 140 -3.11 9.40 0.44
N GLY A 141 -2.47 9.49 -0.73
CA GLY A 141 -1.34 10.39 -0.97
C GLY A 141 -0.07 10.01 -0.18
N GLU A 142 0.06 8.76 0.25
CA GLU A 142 1.25 8.26 0.95
C GLU A 142 2.40 7.98 -0.01
N VAL A 143 2.09 7.84 -1.29
CA VAL A 143 3.04 7.72 -2.40
C VAL A 143 2.57 8.55 -3.60
N ASP A 144 3.51 8.99 -4.43
CA ASP A 144 3.23 9.79 -5.62
C ASP A 144 2.69 8.91 -6.77
N ILE A 145 3.19 7.69 -6.87
CA ILE A 145 2.81 6.74 -7.94
C ILE A 145 2.60 5.35 -7.33
N ALA A 146 1.56 4.65 -7.80
CA ALA A 146 1.42 3.23 -7.58
C ALA A 146 1.50 2.47 -8.91
N LEU A 147 2.26 1.37 -8.93
CA LEU A 147 2.34 0.45 -10.07
C LEU A 147 1.83 -0.92 -9.64
N TRP A 148 0.70 -1.33 -10.18
CA TRP A 148 0.06 -2.60 -9.81
C TRP A 148 -0.44 -3.40 -11.00
N THR A 149 -0.77 -4.65 -10.75
CA THR A 149 -1.43 -5.54 -11.69
C THR A 149 -2.73 -5.97 -11.07
N GLU A 150 -3.87 -5.82 -11.74
CA GLU A 150 -5.18 -6.27 -11.30
C GLU A 150 -5.44 -6.08 -9.78
N THR A 151 -6.41 -5.33 -9.41
CA THR A 151 -6.81 -5.08 -8.02
C THR A 151 -8.33 -5.13 -7.90
N THR A 152 -8.83 -5.46 -6.73
CA THR A 152 -10.25 -5.33 -6.36
C THR A 152 -10.59 -3.89 -5.99
N GLU A 153 -9.59 -3.11 -5.58
CA GLU A 153 -9.75 -1.72 -5.20
C GLU A 153 -10.04 -0.81 -6.41
N LYS A 154 -11.04 0.04 -6.28
CA LYS A 154 -11.48 0.91 -7.38
C LYS A 154 -10.59 2.11 -7.57
N GLY A 155 -9.99 2.65 -6.49
CA GLY A 155 -9.16 3.85 -6.53
C GLY A 155 -9.88 5.01 -7.23
N GLU A 156 -11.04 5.41 -6.72
CA GLU A 156 -11.96 6.36 -7.39
C GLU A 156 -11.32 7.73 -7.63
N ASN A 157 -10.38 8.14 -6.78
CA ASN A 157 -9.68 9.43 -6.87
C ASN A 157 -8.33 9.36 -7.58
N LEU A 158 -8.05 8.27 -8.31
CA LEU A 158 -6.78 8.06 -8.98
C LEU A 158 -6.88 8.18 -10.49
N VAL A 159 -5.90 8.84 -11.10
CA VAL A 159 -5.69 8.80 -12.56
C VAL A 159 -4.99 7.49 -12.91
N LYS A 160 -5.64 6.64 -13.68
CA LYS A 160 -5.13 5.31 -14.05
C LYS A 160 -4.60 5.33 -15.49
N MET A 161 -3.35 4.96 -15.65
CA MET A 161 -2.69 4.87 -16.95
C MET A 161 -2.23 3.43 -17.22
N PRO A 162 -2.71 2.75 -18.28
CA PRO A 162 -2.22 1.43 -18.62
C PRO A 162 -0.77 1.50 -19.12
N CYS A 163 0.15 0.76 -18.46
CA CYS A 163 1.57 0.76 -18.81
C CYS A 163 1.89 -0.28 -19.88
N TYR A 164 1.54 -1.56 -19.64
CA TYR A 164 1.81 -2.67 -20.56
C TYR A 164 0.91 -3.87 -20.29
N LYS A 165 0.84 -4.77 -21.27
CA LYS A 165 0.12 -6.04 -21.14
C LYS A 165 1.07 -7.15 -20.74
N TRP A 166 0.63 -8.03 -19.89
CA TRP A 166 1.35 -9.22 -19.48
C TRP A 166 0.42 -10.44 -19.44
N SER A 167 0.97 -11.62 -19.42
CA SER A 167 0.21 -12.87 -19.33
C SER A 167 0.80 -13.77 -18.25
N ARG A 168 -0.06 -14.53 -17.59
CA ARG A 168 0.39 -15.57 -16.67
C ARG A 168 0.90 -16.78 -17.44
N SER A 169 1.98 -17.35 -16.97
CA SER A 169 2.59 -18.55 -17.52
C SER A 169 2.68 -19.64 -16.45
N ILE A 170 2.66 -20.88 -16.89
CA ILE A 170 2.89 -22.04 -16.04
C ILE A 170 4.35 -22.42 -16.15
N ILE A 171 5.02 -22.49 -15.01
CA ILE A 171 6.41 -22.90 -14.94
C ILE A 171 6.44 -24.34 -14.44
N VAL A 172 7.10 -25.21 -15.18
CA VAL A 172 7.27 -26.62 -14.84
C VAL A 172 8.72 -27.04 -14.99
N PRO A 173 9.18 -28.09 -14.26
CA PRO A 173 10.50 -28.64 -14.45
C PRO A 173 10.71 -29.16 -15.87
N LYS A 174 11.98 -29.15 -16.32
CA LYS A 174 12.34 -29.73 -17.65
C LYS A 174 11.92 -31.20 -17.70
N GLY A 175 11.22 -31.58 -18.77
CA GLY A 175 10.70 -32.93 -18.95
C GLY A 175 9.35 -33.21 -18.32
N HIS A 176 8.71 -32.20 -17.69
CA HIS A 176 7.38 -32.37 -17.13
C HIS A 176 6.34 -32.61 -18.27
N PRO A 177 5.33 -33.51 -18.09
CA PRO A 177 4.34 -33.81 -19.12
C PRO A 177 3.60 -32.60 -19.68
N LEU A 178 3.31 -31.61 -18.83
CA LEU A 178 2.66 -30.35 -19.27
C LEU A 178 3.51 -29.55 -20.27
N ALA A 179 4.83 -29.70 -20.26
CA ALA A 179 5.71 -28.97 -21.19
C ALA A 179 5.52 -29.41 -22.66
N SER A 180 4.97 -30.61 -22.89
CA SER A 180 4.68 -31.14 -24.22
C SER A 180 3.28 -30.80 -24.72
N ILE A 181 2.46 -30.14 -23.92
CA ILE A 181 1.07 -29.78 -24.28
C ILE A 181 1.08 -28.39 -24.93
N PRO A 182 0.74 -28.24 -26.20
CA PRO A 182 0.78 -26.95 -26.89
C PRO A 182 -0.17 -25.90 -26.31
N LYS A 183 -1.30 -26.36 -25.81
CA LYS A 183 -2.32 -25.49 -25.17
C LYS A 183 -2.88 -26.16 -23.91
N ILE A 184 -2.29 -25.82 -22.79
CA ILE A 184 -2.68 -26.34 -21.48
C ILE A 184 -4.07 -25.82 -21.10
N LYS A 185 -4.93 -26.70 -20.63
CA LYS A 185 -6.27 -26.40 -20.08
C LYS A 185 -6.25 -26.55 -18.57
N LEU A 186 -7.20 -25.92 -17.88
CA LEU A 186 -7.33 -26.04 -16.42
C LEU A 186 -7.53 -27.50 -15.96
N LYS A 187 -8.21 -28.33 -16.78
CA LYS A 187 -8.37 -29.76 -16.52
C LYS A 187 -7.02 -30.49 -16.49
N ASP A 188 -6.08 -30.08 -17.32
CA ASP A 188 -4.74 -30.68 -17.34
C ASP A 188 -3.98 -30.28 -16.09
N LEU A 189 -4.11 -29.03 -15.64
CA LEU A 189 -3.51 -28.53 -14.42
C LEU A 189 -4.07 -29.17 -13.16
N SER A 190 -5.38 -29.49 -13.13
CA SER A 190 -6.01 -30.08 -11.94
C SER A 190 -5.43 -31.44 -11.54
N GLN A 191 -4.70 -32.09 -12.42
CA GLN A 191 -4.07 -33.40 -12.20
C GLN A 191 -2.71 -33.29 -11.49
N TYR A 192 -2.16 -32.09 -11.35
CA TYR A 192 -0.83 -31.87 -10.79
C TYR A 192 -0.88 -30.98 -9.55
N PRO A 193 0.09 -31.13 -8.62
CA PRO A 193 0.25 -30.21 -7.53
C PRO A 193 0.64 -28.81 -8.05
N ILE A 194 0.01 -27.79 -7.50
CA ILE A 194 0.18 -26.38 -7.91
C ILE A 194 0.86 -25.62 -6.77
N VAL A 195 1.88 -24.87 -7.11
CA VAL A 195 2.46 -23.81 -6.28
C VAL A 195 1.96 -22.48 -6.82
N THR A 196 1.42 -21.61 -5.96
CA THR A 196 0.85 -20.32 -6.39
C THR A 196 0.96 -19.27 -5.29
N TYR A 197 0.41 -18.09 -5.53
CA TYR A 197 0.41 -17.00 -4.55
C TYR A 197 -0.47 -17.30 -3.33
N VAL A 198 -0.15 -16.66 -2.19
CA VAL A 198 -1.03 -16.61 -1.01
C VAL A 198 -2.32 -15.84 -1.33
N PHE A 199 -3.33 -15.98 -0.46
CA PHE A 199 -4.54 -15.16 -0.54
C PHE A 199 -4.19 -13.66 -0.42
N GLY A 200 -5.00 -12.80 -1.06
CA GLY A 200 -4.76 -11.35 -1.13
C GLY A 200 -4.01 -10.91 -2.39
N PHE A 201 -3.44 -11.85 -3.15
CA PHE A 201 -2.92 -11.56 -4.50
C PHE A 201 -3.98 -11.92 -5.54
N THR A 202 -4.24 -11.00 -6.48
CA THR A 202 -5.28 -11.13 -7.52
C THR A 202 -5.10 -12.41 -8.34
N GLY A 203 -3.84 -12.78 -8.61
CA GLY A 203 -3.52 -14.01 -9.33
C GLY A 203 -4.01 -15.29 -8.65
N ARG A 204 -4.10 -15.31 -7.31
CA ARG A 204 -4.66 -16.44 -6.56
C ARG A 204 -6.17 -16.48 -6.69
N ASN A 205 -6.84 -15.36 -6.49
CA ASN A 205 -8.29 -15.26 -6.58
C ASN A 205 -8.80 -15.63 -7.97
N ASP A 206 -8.10 -15.19 -9.03
CA ASP A 206 -8.45 -15.52 -10.40
C ASP A 206 -8.25 -17.01 -10.73
N LEU A 207 -7.17 -17.60 -10.21
CA LEU A 207 -6.95 -19.04 -10.36
C LEU A 207 -8.08 -19.84 -9.73
N ASP A 208 -8.41 -19.56 -8.48
CA ASP A 208 -9.46 -20.27 -7.75
C ASP A 208 -10.83 -20.08 -8.43
N ARG A 209 -11.15 -18.86 -8.86
CA ARG A 209 -12.38 -18.56 -9.62
C ARG A 209 -12.44 -19.34 -10.94
N ALA A 210 -11.36 -19.35 -11.71
CA ALA A 210 -11.30 -20.04 -12.99
C ALA A 210 -11.47 -21.57 -12.87
N PHE A 211 -10.97 -22.17 -11.81
CA PHE A 211 -11.20 -23.58 -11.49
C PHE A 211 -12.65 -23.82 -11.05
N PHE A 212 -13.17 -22.98 -10.14
CA PHE A 212 -14.52 -23.08 -9.63
C PHE A 212 -15.60 -22.99 -10.74
N GLU A 213 -15.49 -22.00 -11.62
CA GLU A 213 -16.40 -21.81 -12.77
C GLU A 213 -16.47 -23.01 -13.72
N ARG A 214 -15.45 -23.87 -13.70
CA ARG A 214 -15.39 -25.10 -14.53
C ARG A 214 -15.67 -26.37 -13.76
N GLY A 215 -16.13 -26.25 -12.50
CA GLY A 215 -16.37 -27.38 -11.64
C GLY A 215 -15.10 -28.21 -11.31
N LEU A 216 -13.94 -27.57 -11.39
CA LEU A 216 -12.64 -28.18 -11.09
C LEU A 216 -12.13 -27.69 -9.75
N LYS A 217 -11.24 -28.46 -9.15
CA LYS A 217 -10.53 -28.08 -7.91
C LYS A 217 -9.03 -27.98 -8.21
N ALA A 218 -8.43 -26.85 -7.85
CA ALA A 218 -6.99 -26.69 -7.90
C ALA A 218 -6.32 -27.47 -6.75
N ASN A 219 -5.35 -28.31 -7.06
CA ASN A 219 -4.55 -29.03 -6.07
C ASN A 219 -3.38 -28.15 -5.60
N VAL A 220 -3.68 -27.11 -4.80
CA VAL A 220 -2.66 -26.21 -4.30
C VAL A 220 -1.98 -26.83 -3.08
N VAL A 221 -0.70 -27.12 -3.21
CA VAL A 221 0.12 -27.77 -2.17
C VAL A 221 1.06 -26.80 -1.46
N PHE A 222 1.37 -25.66 -2.10
CA PHE A 222 2.23 -24.65 -1.51
C PHE A 222 1.83 -23.25 -2.00
N THR A 223 1.98 -22.25 -1.13
CA THR A 223 1.71 -20.85 -1.44
C THR A 223 2.86 -19.98 -0.96
N ALA A 224 3.19 -18.94 -1.74
CA ALA A 224 4.18 -17.93 -1.41
C ALA A 224 3.67 -16.53 -1.79
N PRO A 225 4.16 -15.47 -1.14
CA PRO A 225 3.81 -14.11 -1.52
C PRO A 225 4.45 -13.69 -2.85
N ASP A 226 5.52 -14.38 -3.25
CA ASP A 226 6.26 -14.18 -4.52
C ASP A 226 6.86 -15.48 -5.02
#